data_7c82e3593619ae57e1b1ee18dc729173
#
_entry.id   7c82e3593619ae57e1b1ee18dc729173
#
_cell.length_a   1.000
_cell.length_b   1.000
_cell.length_c   1.000
_cell.angle_alpha   90.00
_cell.angle_beta   90.00
_cell.angle_gamma   90.00
#
_symmetry.space_group_name_H-M   'P 1'
#
loop_
_entity.id
_entity.type
_entity.pdbx_description
1 polymer ?
#
loop_
_entity_poly.entity_id
_entity_poly.type
_entity_poly.pdbx_seq_one_letter_code
_entity_poly.pdbx_strand_id
1 'polypeptide(L)'
;MSQNKNSSTATRRKFLTGAAVAGAAVAAPNVVSAQGPIAMRFQSTWPSKDIFHEYATDFGKRVNDMTGGDLKIEVLPAGAVVPAFGLLDAVSKGVLDGGHGVLVYHYGKNTALALWGSGPGYGMDANMLLAWHKYGGGKALLEKIYGTIGADVVSFPYAPLYTQPLGWFKKPMQSVDDFKGLKYRTVGISIDLFTAMGAAVNALPGGEIVAAIDRGLLDAAEFNNASSDRALGFADVSKICMLQSFHQNAEQLEITFNKTKFKALPPKMQAIIEGAVEACSQDMQWKAIDRNSQDYITLQTQDKVKFYKT
;
A
#
# COMPACT_ATOMS: atom_id res chain seq x y z
N MET A 1 -49.02 -27.46 -81.24
CA MET A 1 -47.78 -27.59 -80.51
C MET A 1 -47.68 -26.36 -79.60
N SER A 2 -48.01 -26.51 -78.35
CA SER A 2 -48.16 -25.42 -77.45
C SER A 2 -46.97 -25.42 -76.41
N GLN A 3 -46.22 -24.35 -76.32
CA GLN A 3 -45.21 -24.13 -75.29
C GLN A 3 -45.86 -23.48 -74.10
N ASN A 4 -45.76 -24.15 -72.99
CA ASN A 4 -46.22 -23.61 -71.70
C ASN A 4 -45.04 -23.02 -70.98
N LYS A 5 -44.98 -21.67 -70.82
CA LYS A 5 -44.05 -20.97 -70.01
C LYS A 5 -44.65 -20.71 -68.62
N ASN A 6 -44.28 -21.49 -67.66
CA ASN A 6 -44.57 -21.16 -66.26
C ASN A 6 -43.52 -20.14 -65.68
N SER A 7 -43.90 -18.89 -65.60
CA SER A 7 -43.15 -17.86 -64.84
C SER A 7 -43.66 -17.82 -63.40
N SER A 8 -42.88 -18.28 -62.46
CA SER A 8 -43.18 -18.13 -61.05
C SER A 8 -42.87 -16.71 -60.60
N THR A 9 -43.88 -15.86 -60.49
CA THR A 9 -43.80 -14.55 -59.84
C THR A 9 -43.68 -14.74 -58.37
N ALA A 10 -42.47 -14.56 -57.85
CA ALA A 10 -42.20 -14.45 -56.38
C ALA A 10 -42.98 -13.23 -55.88
N THR A 11 -43.99 -13.45 -55.06
CA THR A 11 -44.91 -12.43 -54.60
C THR A 11 -44.13 -11.44 -53.67
N ARG A 12 -44.18 -10.14 -53.99
CA ARG A 12 -43.62 -9.04 -53.22
C ARG A 12 -43.87 -9.16 -51.71
N ARG A 13 -44.96 -9.81 -51.33
CA ARG A 13 -45.35 -10.08 -49.96
C ARG A 13 -44.40 -11.03 -49.20
N LYS A 14 -43.82 -12.05 -49.91
CA LYS A 14 -42.82 -12.96 -49.27
C LYS A 14 -41.46 -12.32 -49.09
N PHE A 15 -41.11 -11.36 -49.96
CA PHE A 15 -39.86 -10.62 -49.81
C PHE A 15 -39.93 -9.64 -48.65
N LEU A 16 -41.06 -8.97 -48.46
CA LEU A 16 -41.27 -8.05 -47.34
C LEU A 16 -41.36 -8.74 -45.96
N THR A 17 -41.95 -9.95 -45.89
CA THR A 17 -41.95 -10.73 -44.63
C THR A 17 -40.57 -11.30 -44.33
N GLY A 18 -39.75 -11.69 -45.30
CA GLY A 18 -38.36 -12.11 -45.07
C GLY A 18 -37.46 -10.96 -44.61
N ALA A 19 -37.62 -9.75 -45.17
CA ALA A 19 -36.88 -8.55 -44.77
C ALA A 19 -37.26 -8.04 -43.38
N ALA A 20 -38.52 -8.16 -42.97
CA ALA A 20 -38.98 -7.75 -41.63
C ALA A 20 -38.42 -8.67 -40.51
N VAL A 21 -38.27 -9.97 -40.78
CA VAL A 21 -37.68 -10.92 -39.81
C VAL A 21 -36.16 -10.75 -39.73
N ALA A 22 -35.47 -10.46 -40.85
CA ALA A 22 -34.03 -10.15 -40.82
C ALA A 22 -33.72 -8.80 -40.14
N GLY A 23 -34.58 -7.78 -40.33
CA GLY A 23 -34.45 -6.48 -39.68
C GLY A 23 -34.69 -6.51 -38.17
N ALA A 24 -35.58 -7.38 -37.69
CA ALA A 24 -35.85 -7.54 -36.26
C ALA A 24 -34.70 -8.25 -35.49
N ALA A 25 -33.94 -9.11 -36.18
CA ALA A 25 -32.78 -9.78 -35.56
C ALA A 25 -31.56 -8.83 -35.36
N VAL A 26 -31.49 -7.73 -36.14
CA VAL A 26 -30.39 -6.74 -36.01
C VAL A 26 -30.72 -5.61 -35.01
N ALA A 27 -32.01 -5.46 -34.68
CA ALA A 27 -32.50 -4.39 -33.79
C ALA A 27 -32.79 -4.85 -32.37
N ALA A 28 -32.43 -6.08 -32.00
CA ALA A 28 -32.41 -6.44 -30.58
C ALA A 28 -31.27 -5.64 -29.90
N PRO A 29 -31.55 -4.67 -29.01
CA PRO A 29 -30.50 -4.06 -28.25
C PRO A 29 -29.81 -5.22 -27.52
N ASN A 30 -28.47 -5.32 -27.67
CA ASN A 30 -27.68 -6.12 -26.76
C ASN A 30 -27.97 -5.53 -25.38
N VAL A 31 -28.84 -6.17 -24.61
CA VAL A 31 -28.97 -5.89 -23.19
C VAL A 31 -27.63 -6.33 -22.60
N VAL A 32 -26.67 -5.43 -22.62
CA VAL A 32 -25.50 -5.55 -21.76
C VAL A 32 -26.10 -5.57 -20.37
N SER A 33 -26.19 -6.74 -19.78
CA SER A 33 -26.50 -6.88 -18.37
C SER A 33 -25.41 -6.06 -17.65
N ALA A 34 -25.76 -4.87 -17.22
CA ALA A 34 -24.91 -4.06 -16.41
C ALA A 34 -24.76 -4.81 -15.09
N GLN A 35 -23.74 -5.66 -15.00
CA GLN A 35 -23.28 -6.12 -13.69
C GLN A 35 -23.02 -4.86 -12.89
N GLY A 36 -23.65 -4.75 -11.71
CA GLY A 36 -23.40 -3.63 -10.82
C GLY A 36 -21.89 -3.50 -10.51
N PRO A 37 -21.46 -2.36 -9.97
CA PRO A 37 -20.05 -2.14 -9.65
C PRO A 37 -19.50 -3.27 -8.78
N ILE A 38 -18.30 -3.72 -9.11
CA ILE A 38 -17.55 -4.63 -8.25
C ILE A 38 -17.08 -3.81 -7.03
N ALA A 39 -17.45 -4.23 -5.83
CA ALA A 39 -17.02 -3.58 -4.59
C ALA A 39 -15.89 -4.38 -3.93
N MET A 40 -14.83 -3.70 -3.53
CA MET A 40 -13.71 -4.27 -2.79
C MET A 40 -13.45 -3.49 -1.51
N ARG A 41 -13.28 -4.21 -0.41
CA ARG A 41 -12.98 -3.63 0.90
C ARG A 41 -11.52 -3.85 1.24
N PHE A 42 -10.80 -2.73 1.37
CA PHE A 42 -9.40 -2.68 1.74
C PHE A 42 -9.25 -2.12 3.14
N GLN A 43 -8.10 -2.40 3.74
CA GLN A 43 -7.65 -1.74 4.95
C GLN A 43 -6.19 -1.35 4.79
N SER A 44 -5.81 -0.19 5.33
CA SER A 44 -4.39 0.17 5.47
C SER A 44 -3.85 -0.22 6.85
N THR A 45 -2.53 -0.33 6.99
CA THR A 45 -1.87 -0.52 8.30
C THR A 45 -1.69 0.77 9.08
N TRP A 46 -2.21 1.89 8.57
CA TRP A 46 -1.98 3.23 9.07
C TRP A 46 -3.19 3.80 9.82
N PRO A 47 -2.98 4.59 10.89
CA PRO A 47 -4.04 5.37 11.51
C PRO A 47 -4.70 6.33 10.52
N SER A 48 -5.95 6.69 10.76
CA SER A 48 -6.72 7.59 9.86
C SER A 48 -6.10 8.98 9.65
N LYS A 49 -5.30 9.45 10.62
CA LYS A 49 -4.60 10.74 10.53
C LYS A 49 -3.26 10.68 9.79
N ASP A 50 -2.76 9.47 9.53
CA ASP A 50 -1.46 9.27 8.89
C ASP A 50 -1.56 9.57 7.39
N ILE A 51 -0.53 10.24 6.85
CA ILE A 51 -0.46 10.52 5.40
C ILE A 51 -0.45 9.25 4.56
N PHE A 52 0.03 8.13 5.09
CA PHE A 52 0.02 6.85 4.38
C PHE A 52 -1.38 6.26 4.25
N HIS A 53 -2.30 6.55 5.19
CA HIS A 53 -3.70 6.23 5.01
C HIS A 53 -4.33 7.09 3.90
N GLU A 54 -3.97 8.38 3.82
CA GLU A 54 -4.37 9.24 2.71
C GLU A 54 -3.90 8.65 1.37
N TYR A 55 -2.63 8.24 1.26
CA TYR A 55 -2.10 7.64 0.03
C TYR A 55 -2.81 6.33 -0.35
N ALA A 56 -3.19 5.51 0.63
CA ALA A 56 -4.01 4.32 0.37
C ALA A 56 -5.40 4.69 -0.16
N THR A 57 -5.99 5.75 0.38
CA THR A 57 -7.29 6.28 -0.06
C THR A 57 -7.21 6.88 -1.47
N ASP A 58 -6.13 7.61 -1.77
CA ASP A 58 -5.86 8.16 -3.11
C ASP A 58 -5.76 7.05 -4.16
N PHE A 59 -5.12 5.93 -3.83
CA PHE A 59 -5.10 4.76 -4.70
C PHE A 59 -6.51 4.23 -4.97
N GLY A 60 -7.32 4.00 -3.92
CA GLY A 60 -8.69 3.54 -4.07
C GLY A 60 -9.53 4.48 -4.93
N LYS A 61 -9.44 5.79 -4.67
CA LYS A 61 -10.11 6.82 -5.45
C LYS A 61 -9.68 6.80 -6.92
N ARG A 62 -8.39 6.72 -7.21
CA ARG A 62 -7.87 6.70 -8.58
C ARG A 62 -8.36 5.48 -9.36
N VAL A 63 -8.38 4.30 -8.75
CA VAL A 63 -8.95 3.10 -9.38
C VAL A 63 -10.44 3.29 -9.68
N ASN A 64 -11.20 3.84 -8.72
CA ASN A 64 -12.63 4.10 -8.89
C ASN A 64 -12.88 5.07 -10.08
N ASP A 65 -12.09 6.15 -10.15
CA ASP A 65 -12.19 7.14 -11.23
C ASP A 65 -11.78 6.54 -12.59
N MET A 66 -10.67 5.81 -12.66
CA MET A 66 -10.17 5.21 -13.91
C MET A 66 -11.07 4.11 -14.45
N THR A 67 -11.84 3.45 -13.58
CA THR A 67 -12.82 2.42 -14.00
C THR A 67 -14.20 3.00 -14.30
N GLY A 68 -14.39 4.32 -14.16
CA GLY A 68 -15.69 4.96 -14.31
C GLY A 68 -16.70 4.53 -13.25
N GLY A 69 -16.23 4.02 -12.12
CA GLY A 69 -17.05 3.50 -11.02
C GLY A 69 -17.45 2.02 -11.14
N ASP A 70 -16.99 1.31 -12.17
CA ASP A 70 -17.25 -0.12 -12.33
C ASP A 70 -16.52 -0.98 -11.29
N LEU A 71 -15.40 -0.48 -10.75
CA LEU A 71 -14.70 -1.04 -9.59
C LEU A 71 -14.64 0.00 -8.48
N LYS A 72 -15.14 -0.34 -7.31
CA LYS A 72 -15.15 0.52 -6.13
C LYS A 72 -14.30 -0.09 -5.03
N ILE A 73 -13.19 0.58 -4.71
CA ILE A 73 -12.33 0.23 -3.58
C ILE A 73 -12.63 1.18 -2.43
N GLU A 74 -13.10 0.63 -1.31
CA GLU A 74 -13.22 1.33 -0.03
C GLU A 74 -11.98 1.02 0.79
N VAL A 75 -11.30 2.04 1.33
CA VAL A 75 -10.10 1.87 2.15
C VAL A 75 -10.38 2.29 3.59
N LEU A 76 -10.28 1.34 4.49
CA LEU A 76 -10.48 1.50 5.93
C LEU A 76 -9.13 1.75 6.63
N PRO A 77 -9.10 2.53 7.73
CA PRO A 77 -7.89 2.71 8.53
C PRO A 77 -7.53 1.46 9.34
N ALA A 78 -6.34 1.42 9.88
CA ALA A 78 -5.86 0.36 10.77
C ALA A 78 -6.82 0.13 11.94
N GLY A 79 -7.08 -1.12 12.26
CA GLY A 79 -7.94 -1.51 13.38
C GLY A 79 -9.44 -1.54 13.05
N ALA A 80 -9.87 -1.10 11.86
CA ALA A 80 -11.28 -1.12 11.49
C ALA A 80 -11.82 -2.55 11.30
N VAL A 81 -11.01 -3.47 10.79
CA VAL A 81 -11.35 -4.88 10.59
C VAL A 81 -10.37 -5.77 11.36
N VAL A 82 -9.07 -5.53 11.21
CA VAL A 82 -8.00 -6.27 11.88
C VAL A 82 -6.92 -5.32 12.42
N PRO A 83 -6.16 -5.71 13.47
CA PRO A 83 -4.96 -4.97 13.86
C PRO A 83 -3.99 -4.83 12.70
N ALA A 84 -3.15 -3.76 12.70
CA ALA A 84 -2.25 -3.44 11.61
C ALA A 84 -1.35 -4.61 11.18
N PHE A 85 -0.77 -5.35 12.13
CA PHE A 85 0.09 -6.51 11.86
C PHE A 85 -0.67 -7.74 11.33
N GLY A 86 -2.00 -7.75 11.41
CA GLY A 86 -2.85 -8.83 10.90
C GLY A 86 -3.29 -8.66 9.44
N LEU A 87 -2.91 -7.55 8.78
CA LEU A 87 -3.43 -7.20 7.46
C LEU A 87 -3.15 -8.28 6.41
N LEU A 88 -1.91 -8.74 6.29
CA LEU A 88 -1.53 -9.76 5.29
C LEU A 88 -2.36 -11.04 5.43
N ASP A 89 -2.57 -11.51 6.65
CA ASP A 89 -3.37 -12.70 6.93
C ASP A 89 -4.84 -12.49 6.54
N ALA A 90 -5.39 -11.32 6.85
CA ALA A 90 -6.77 -10.98 6.51
C ALA A 90 -7.00 -10.93 4.99
N VAL A 91 -6.05 -10.37 4.25
CA VAL A 91 -6.09 -10.33 2.78
C VAL A 91 -5.90 -11.74 2.20
N SER A 92 -4.90 -12.48 2.67
CA SER A 92 -4.63 -13.85 2.21
C SER A 92 -5.83 -14.78 2.40
N LYS A 93 -6.52 -14.67 3.54
CA LYS A 93 -7.72 -15.46 3.88
C LYS A 93 -9.02 -14.93 3.26
N GLY A 94 -8.98 -13.81 2.53
CA GLY A 94 -10.15 -13.20 1.88
C GLY A 94 -11.13 -12.50 2.84
N VAL A 95 -10.75 -12.24 4.10
CA VAL A 95 -11.51 -11.41 5.05
C VAL A 95 -11.56 -9.97 4.55
N LEU A 96 -10.47 -9.50 3.96
CA LEU A 96 -10.36 -8.28 3.19
C LEU A 96 -10.08 -8.63 1.72
N ASP A 97 -10.51 -7.78 0.79
CA ASP A 97 -10.24 -7.95 -0.63
C ASP A 97 -8.81 -7.53 -0.98
N GLY A 98 -8.27 -6.60 -0.21
CA GLY A 98 -6.92 -6.12 -0.35
C GLY A 98 -6.50 -5.21 0.79
N GLY A 99 -5.31 -4.62 0.65
CA GLY A 99 -4.78 -3.72 1.66
C GLY A 99 -3.58 -2.91 1.19
N HIS A 100 -3.24 -1.90 1.99
CA HIS A 100 -2.02 -1.11 1.85
C HIS A 100 -1.20 -1.27 3.11
N GLY A 101 0.03 -1.72 2.97
CA GLY A 101 0.87 -2.04 4.11
C GLY A 101 2.36 -1.98 3.82
N VAL A 102 3.12 -2.56 4.71
CA VAL A 102 4.58 -2.54 4.71
C VAL A 102 5.13 -3.90 5.11
N LEU A 103 6.15 -4.35 4.38
CA LEU A 103 6.65 -5.73 4.50
C LEU A 103 7.34 -6.02 5.82
N VAL A 104 7.97 -5.01 6.44
CA VAL A 104 8.65 -5.20 7.75
C VAL A 104 7.70 -5.63 8.87
N TYR A 105 6.39 -5.35 8.74
CA TYR A 105 5.38 -5.82 9.70
C TYR A 105 5.18 -7.35 9.68
N HIS A 106 5.71 -8.01 8.67
CA HIS A 106 5.64 -9.47 8.50
C HIS A 106 6.95 -10.20 8.85
N TYR A 107 7.90 -9.48 9.51
CA TYR A 107 9.18 -10.01 9.94
C TYR A 107 9.08 -11.34 10.68
N GLY A 108 8.13 -11.46 11.61
CA GLY A 108 7.89 -12.69 12.37
C GLY A 108 7.39 -13.88 11.55
N LYS A 109 6.95 -13.66 10.29
CA LYS A 109 6.55 -14.76 9.40
C LYS A 109 7.72 -15.28 8.57
N ASN A 110 8.54 -14.37 8.06
CA ASN A 110 9.76 -14.67 7.33
C ASN A 110 10.66 -13.44 7.35
N THR A 111 11.86 -13.59 7.89
CA THR A 111 12.84 -12.49 8.02
C THR A 111 13.25 -11.90 6.67
N ALA A 112 13.16 -12.67 5.58
CA ALA A 112 13.44 -12.19 4.23
C ALA A 112 12.50 -11.07 3.79
N LEU A 113 11.28 -10.97 4.34
CA LEU A 113 10.35 -9.86 4.05
C LEU A 113 10.90 -8.51 4.53
N ALA A 114 11.54 -8.49 5.71
CA ALA A 114 12.19 -7.28 6.19
C ALA A 114 13.39 -6.90 5.33
N LEU A 115 14.24 -7.86 4.96
CA LEU A 115 15.40 -7.60 4.09
C LEU A 115 14.98 -7.15 2.69
N TRP A 116 13.90 -7.73 2.15
CA TRP A 116 13.38 -7.35 0.85
C TRP A 116 12.79 -5.93 0.86
N GLY A 117 12.06 -5.57 1.90
CA GLY A 117 11.33 -4.31 2.01
C GLY A 117 12.16 -3.17 2.58
N SER A 118 13.07 -3.47 3.51
CA SER A 118 13.77 -2.46 4.32
C SER A 118 15.13 -2.97 4.74
N GLY A 119 16.05 -3.07 3.79
CA GLY A 119 17.44 -3.47 4.08
C GLY A 119 18.15 -2.41 4.92
N PRO A 120 18.93 -2.81 5.97
CA PRO A 120 19.73 -1.88 6.73
C PRO A 120 20.92 -1.36 5.90
N GLY A 121 21.36 -0.17 6.20
CA GLY A 121 22.59 0.56 5.88
C GLY A 121 23.27 0.50 4.53
N TYR A 122 23.35 -0.65 3.96
CA TYR A 122 24.02 -0.90 2.66
C TYR A 122 23.04 -1.11 1.52
N GLY A 123 21.76 -0.83 1.78
CA GLY A 123 20.68 -1.00 0.83
C GLY A 123 20.65 0.08 -0.25
N MET A 124 19.76 -0.12 -1.19
CA MET A 124 19.44 0.85 -2.21
C MET A 124 18.69 2.04 -1.61
N ASP A 125 18.81 3.21 -2.22
CA ASP A 125 17.90 4.30 -1.92
C ASP A 125 16.46 3.97 -2.40
N ALA A 126 15.50 4.82 -2.08
CA ALA A 126 14.10 4.60 -2.40
C ALA A 126 13.84 4.38 -3.90
N ASN A 127 14.52 5.13 -4.78
CA ASN A 127 14.34 5.00 -6.22
C ASN A 127 15.03 3.76 -6.78
N MET A 128 16.22 3.43 -6.28
CA MET A 128 16.93 2.21 -6.64
C MET A 128 16.14 0.97 -6.21
N LEU A 129 15.52 1.00 -5.03
CA LEU A 129 14.68 -0.08 -4.52
C LEU A 129 13.47 -0.32 -5.44
N LEU A 130 12.78 0.75 -5.83
CA LEU A 130 11.64 0.66 -6.75
C LEU A 130 12.07 0.14 -8.13
N ALA A 131 13.21 0.61 -8.66
CA ALA A 131 13.75 0.13 -9.93
C ALA A 131 14.11 -1.36 -9.86
N TRP A 132 14.72 -1.82 -8.77
CA TRP A 132 15.02 -3.23 -8.56
C TRP A 132 13.76 -4.09 -8.50
N HIS A 133 12.71 -3.63 -7.81
CA HIS A 133 11.45 -4.35 -7.76
C HIS A 133 10.83 -4.52 -9.14
N LYS A 134 10.89 -3.46 -9.96
CA LYS A 134 10.27 -3.45 -11.28
C LYS A 134 11.09 -4.19 -12.34
N TYR A 135 12.42 -4.00 -12.36
CA TYR A 135 13.30 -4.46 -13.44
C TYR A 135 14.40 -5.44 -12.99
N GLY A 136 14.73 -5.47 -11.70
CA GLY A 136 15.86 -6.23 -11.15
C GLY A 136 15.48 -7.59 -10.56
N GLY A 137 14.21 -8.02 -10.71
CA GLY A 137 13.75 -9.31 -10.21
C GLY A 137 13.16 -9.29 -8.78
N GLY A 138 13.10 -8.12 -8.14
CA GLY A 138 12.56 -7.99 -6.79
C GLY A 138 11.12 -8.47 -6.65
N LYS A 139 10.24 -8.19 -7.63
CA LYS A 139 8.86 -8.68 -7.64
C LYS A 139 8.79 -10.22 -7.63
N ALA A 140 9.55 -10.88 -8.51
CA ALA A 140 9.59 -12.34 -8.58
C ALA A 140 10.15 -12.98 -7.31
N LEU A 141 11.10 -12.32 -6.64
CA LEU A 141 11.61 -12.77 -5.35
C LEU A 141 10.54 -12.65 -4.26
N LEU A 142 9.78 -11.54 -4.21
CA LEU A 142 8.69 -11.38 -3.25
C LEU A 142 7.61 -12.46 -3.41
N GLU A 143 7.24 -12.79 -4.64
CA GLU A 143 6.29 -13.87 -4.91
C GLU A 143 6.76 -15.22 -4.35
N LYS A 144 8.08 -15.51 -4.46
CA LYS A 144 8.67 -16.70 -3.84
C LYS A 144 8.61 -16.65 -2.32
N ILE A 145 8.94 -15.50 -1.71
CA ILE A 145 8.89 -15.33 -0.25
C ILE A 145 7.47 -15.52 0.25
N TYR A 146 6.47 -14.91 -0.40
CA TYR A 146 5.06 -15.11 -0.05
C TYR A 146 4.62 -16.56 -0.21
N GLY A 147 5.13 -17.27 -1.22
CA GLY A 147 4.91 -18.71 -1.37
C GLY A 147 5.42 -19.53 -0.19
N THR A 148 6.57 -19.17 0.41
CA THR A 148 7.13 -19.88 1.58
C THR A 148 6.30 -19.76 2.85
N ILE A 149 5.51 -18.70 2.98
CA ILE A 149 4.64 -18.46 4.14
C ILE A 149 3.16 -18.78 3.84
N GLY A 150 2.87 -19.31 2.65
CA GLY A 150 1.50 -19.65 2.25
C GLY A 150 0.57 -18.45 2.08
N ALA A 151 1.12 -17.24 1.81
CA ALA A 151 0.30 -16.07 1.57
C ALA A 151 -0.32 -16.09 0.17
N ASP A 152 -1.64 -16.15 0.09
CA ASP A 152 -2.39 -16.18 -1.17
C ASP A 152 -2.77 -14.76 -1.62
N VAL A 153 -1.76 -13.99 -2.02
CA VAL A 153 -1.89 -12.58 -2.42
C VAL A 153 -1.26 -12.30 -3.77
N VAL A 154 -1.71 -11.22 -4.41
CA VAL A 154 -1.00 -10.50 -5.46
C VAL A 154 -0.53 -9.19 -4.85
N SER A 155 0.77 -8.92 -4.91
CA SER A 155 1.37 -7.71 -4.35
C SER A 155 1.96 -6.83 -5.45
N PHE A 156 1.76 -5.53 -5.29
CA PHE A 156 2.33 -4.49 -6.13
C PHE A 156 3.17 -3.57 -5.26
N PRO A 157 4.46 -3.37 -5.58
CA PRO A 157 5.26 -2.33 -4.94
C PRO A 157 4.57 -0.96 -5.07
N TYR A 158 4.42 -0.28 -3.96
CA TYR A 158 3.74 1.01 -3.89
C TYR A 158 4.63 1.99 -3.17
N ALA A 159 5.08 3.00 -3.80
CA ALA A 159 6.08 3.99 -3.43
C ALA A 159 6.92 3.66 -2.18
N PRO A 160 8.22 3.64 -2.28
CA PRO A 160 9.06 3.42 -1.12
C PRO A 160 9.09 4.65 -0.22
N LEU A 161 9.26 4.43 1.08
CA LEU A 161 9.67 5.45 2.02
C LEU A 161 11.13 5.82 1.81
N TYR A 162 11.43 7.09 2.02
CA TYR A 162 12.81 7.56 2.16
C TYR A 162 13.40 7.15 3.53
N THR A 163 14.70 7.38 3.69
CA THR A 163 15.40 7.08 4.95
C THR A 163 14.64 7.65 6.14
N GLN A 164 14.32 6.78 7.08
CA GLN A 164 13.67 7.18 8.33
C GLN A 164 14.66 7.87 9.28
N PRO A 165 14.18 8.71 10.19
CA PRO A 165 15.00 9.15 11.33
C PRO A 165 15.34 7.97 12.23
N LEU A 166 16.44 8.07 12.99
CA LEU A 166 16.72 7.15 14.08
C LEU A 166 15.56 7.17 15.10
N GLY A 167 14.91 8.30 15.23
CA GLY A 167 13.65 8.39 15.94
C GLY A 167 13.58 9.57 16.93
N TRP A 168 12.59 9.46 17.81
CA TRP A 168 12.21 10.42 18.82
C TRP A 168 12.67 9.95 20.18
N PHE A 169 13.40 10.81 20.91
CA PHE A 169 14.10 10.46 22.15
C PHE A 169 13.85 11.50 23.24
N LYS A 170 13.98 11.12 24.51
CA LYS A 170 13.95 12.06 25.65
C LYS A 170 15.24 12.87 25.78
N LYS A 171 16.36 12.36 25.28
CA LYS A 171 17.69 13.02 25.24
C LYS A 171 18.39 12.65 23.91
N PRO A 172 19.33 13.49 23.43
CA PRO A 172 20.13 13.12 22.27
C PRO A 172 20.96 11.86 22.56
N MET A 173 21.02 10.96 21.59
CA MET A 173 21.88 9.78 21.62
C MET A 173 23.29 10.18 21.17
N GLN A 174 24.31 9.87 21.96
CA GLN A 174 25.70 10.24 21.70
C GLN A 174 26.58 9.03 21.37
N SER A 175 26.18 7.85 21.83
CA SER A 175 26.93 6.61 21.64
C SER A 175 26.02 5.39 21.60
N VAL A 176 26.58 4.24 21.19
CA VAL A 176 25.88 2.94 21.24
C VAL A 176 25.50 2.58 22.68
N ASP A 177 26.27 3.01 23.67
CA ASP A 177 25.99 2.72 25.08
C ASP A 177 24.69 3.36 25.57
N ASP A 178 24.23 4.43 24.94
CA ASP A 178 22.97 5.09 25.28
C ASP A 178 21.73 4.21 24.96
N PHE A 179 21.91 3.15 24.17
CA PHE A 179 20.84 2.18 23.90
C PHE A 179 20.67 1.14 24.99
N LYS A 180 21.66 0.97 25.89
CA LYS A 180 21.59 -0.05 26.95
C LYS A 180 20.40 0.20 27.89
N GLY A 181 19.47 -0.75 27.93
CA GLY A 181 18.24 -0.68 28.72
C GLY A 181 17.17 0.28 28.21
N LEU A 182 17.40 0.97 27.07
CA LEU A 182 16.43 1.89 26.48
C LEU A 182 15.20 1.10 25.99
N LYS A 183 14.00 1.48 26.45
CA LYS A 183 12.75 0.93 25.96
C LYS A 183 12.44 1.57 24.60
N TYR A 184 12.85 0.90 23.55
CA TYR A 184 12.82 1.43 22.19
C TYR A 184 11.85 0.70 21.30
N ARG A 185 10.98 1.45 20.61
CA ARG A 185 10.10 0.87 19.59
C ARG A 185 10.79 0.88 18.23
N THR A 186 10.88 -0.28 17.62
CA THR A 186 11.21 -0.46 16.21
C THR A 186 10.53 -1.71 15.65
N VAL A 187 10.70 -1.97 14.36
CA VAL A 187 10.11 -3.10 13.64
C VAL A 187 11.13 -3.77 12.72
N GLY A 188 10.77 -4.95 12.22
CA GLY A 188 11.59 -5.67 11.24
C GLY A 188 12.93 -6.14 11.82
N ILE A 189 13.96 -6.19 10.99
CA ILE A 189 15.30 -6.64 11.38
C ILE A 189 15.98 -5.68 12.37
N SER A 190 15.50 -4.45 12.44
CA SER A 190 15.98 -3.46 13.42
C SER A 190 15.72 -3.89 14.86
N ILE A 191 14.76 -4.79 15.10
CA ILE A 191 14.54 -5.42 16.41
C ILE A 191 15.82 -6.13 16.85
N ASP A 192 16.39 -6.96 15.99
CA ASP A 192 17.62 -7.72 16.33
C ASP A 192 18.81 -6.79 16.50
N LEU A 193 18.95 -5.80 15.60
CA LEU A 193 20.03 -4.82 15.64
C LEU A 193 20.06 -4.05 16.98
N PHE A 194 18.97 -3.42 17.37
CA PHE A 194 18.92 -2.62 18.59
C PHE A 194 18.90 -3.47 19.85
N THR A 195 18.37 -4.70 19.79
CA THR A 195 18.50 -5.67 20.88
C THR A 195 19.96 -6.06 21.10
N ALA A 196 20.74 -6.29 20.03
CA ALA A 196 22.18 -6.54 20.12
C ALA A 196 22.97 -5.35 20.68
N MET A 197 22.47 -4.12 20.50
CA MET A 197 23.02 -2.90 21.11
C MET A 197 22.60 -2.74 22.58
N GLY A 198 21.78 -3.63 23.12
CA GLY A 198 21.35 -3.64 24.52
C GLY A 198 20.02 -2.92 24.81
N ALA A 199 19.26 -2.51 23.78
CA ALA A 199 17.95 -1.92 23.98
C ALA A 199 16.89 -2.96 24.37
N ALA A 200 15.91 -2.55 25.16
CA ALA A 200 14.68 -3.31 25.41
C ALA A 200 13.65 -2.98 24.31
N VAL A 201 13.69 -3.76 23.22
CA VAL A 201 12.93 -3.46 22.02
C VAL A 201 11.50 -4.00 22.11
N ASN A 202 10.53 -3.17 21.68
CA ASN A 202 9.13 -3.53 21.51
C ASN A 202 8.64 -3.14 20.12
N ALA A 203 7.93 -4.05 19.44
CA ALA A 203 7.25 -3.77 18.19
C ALA A 203 5.79 -3.37 18.50
N LEU A 204 5.42 -2.14 18.16
CA LEU A 204 4.05 -1.63 18.27
C LEU A 204 3.58 -1.04 16.95
N PRO A 205 2.29 -1.19 16.60
CA PRO A 205 1.68 -0.46 15.50
C PRO A 205 1.81 1.05 15.67
N GLY A 206 1.91 1.80 14.55
CA GLY A 206 2.16 3.25 14.57
C GLY A 206 1.17 4.03 15.43
N GLY A 207 -0.11 3.68 15.40
CA GLY A 207 -1.15 4.35 16.19
C GLY A 207 -1.05 4.19 17.72
N GLU A 208 -0.20 3.29 18.20
CA GLU A 208 -0.03 3.02 19.64
C GLU A 208 1.21 3.70 20.24
N ILE A 209 2.14 4.16 19.40
CA ILE A 209 3.47 4.60 19.81
C ILE A 209 3.42 5.84 20.73
N VAL A 210 2.74 6.89 20.28
CA VAL A 210 2.70 8.18 21.02
C VAL A 210 2.10 7.97 22.41
N ALA A 211 1.01 7.23 22.52
CA ALA A 211 0.41 6.89 23.81
C ALA A 211 1.33 6.01 24.70
N ALA A 212 2.15 5.16 24.10
CA ALA A 212 3.11 4.34 24.84
C ALA A 212 4.28 5.18 25.38
N ILE A 213 4.77 6.17 24.62
CA ILE A 213 5.79 7.13 25.10
C ILE A 213 5.22 8.00 26.22
N ASP A 214 4.03 8.55 26.05
CA ASP A 214 3.35 9.41 27.03
C ASP A 214 3.19 8.70 28.38
N ARG A 215 2.79 7.42 28.36
CA ARG A 215 2.62 6.60 29.57
C ARG A 215 3.93 6.02 30.15
N GLY A 216 5.10 6.31 29.52
CA GLY A 216 6.39 5.80 29.97
C GLY A 216 6.61 4.29 29.71
N LEU A 217 5.78 3.67 28.87
CA LEU A 217 5.99 2.28 28.42
C LEU A 217 7.16 2.20 27.43
N LEU A 218 7.42 3.29 26.70
CA LEU A 218 8.56 3.49 25.81
C LEU A 218 9.35 4.72 26.25
N ASP A 219 10.66 4.69 26.06
CA ASP A 219 11.55 5.84 26.24
C ASP A 219 11.82 6.56 24.92
N ALA A 220 11.77 5.81 23.82
CA ALA A 220 12.03 6.30 22.47
C ALA A 220 11.35 5.43 21.42
N ALA A 221 11.17 5.99 20.22
CA ALA A 221 10.63 5.26 19.08
C ALA A 221 11.07 5.89 17.75
N GLU A 222 11.30 5.06 16.75
CA GLU A 222 11.23 5.47 15.36
C GLU A 222 9.81 5.23 14.81
N PHE A 223 9.44 5.93 13.74
CA PHE A 223 8.23 5.57 13.04
C PHE A 223 8.34 5.83 11.54
N ASN A 224 8.34 7.12 11.07
CA ASN A 224 8.21 7.33 9.65
C ASN A 224 9.00 8.56 9.14
N ASN A 225 8.36 9.71 9.11
CA ASN A 225 8.86 10.94 8.52
C ASN A 225 8.21 12.17 9.18
N ALA A 226 8.65 13.36 8.80
CA ALA A 226 8.19 14.59 9.42
C ALA A 226 6.68 14.77 9.40
N SER A 227 6.03 14.46 8.27
CA SER A 227 4.57 14.67 8.12
C SER A 227 3.76 13.65 8.92
N SER A 228 4.12 12.36 8.80
CA SER A 228 3.45 11.29 9.54
C SER A 228 3.62 11.47 11.05
N ASP A 229 4.88 11.64 11.51
CA ASP A 229 5.20 11.75 12.91
C ASP A 229 4.55 12.98 13.55
N ARG A 230 4.53 14.11 12.83
CA ARG A 230 3.83 15.31 13.27
C ARG A 230 2.32 15.11 13.38
N ALA A 231 1.70 14.52 12.36
CA ALA A 231 0.25 14.25 12.34
C ALA A 231 -0.20 13.31 13.47
N LEU A 232 0.67 12.39 13.88
CA LEU A 232 0.41 11.45 14.98
C LEU A 232 0.72 12.04 16.37
N GLY A 233 1.38 13.19 16.46
CA GLY A 233 1.65 13.87 17.74
C GLY A 233 2.95 13.48 18.40
N PHE A 234 3.95 12.99 17.68
CA PHE A 234 5.26 12.67 18.28
C PHE A 234 5.91 13.89 18.95
N ALA A 235 5.72 15.07 18.35
CA ALA A 235 6.21 16.30 18.92
C ALA A 235 5.57 16.69 20.27
N ASP A 236 4.42 16.14 20.62
CA ASP A 236 3.75 16.42 21.91
C ASP A 236 4.41 15.65 23.05
N VAL A 237 5.00 14.50 22.76
CA VAL A 237 5.60 13.60 23.77
C VAL A 237 7.13 13.60 23.75
N SER A 238 7.76 14.12 22.68
CA SER A 238 9.22 14.29 22.58
C SER A 238 9.57 15.54 21.78
N LYS A 239 10.62 16.25 22.23
CA LYS A 239 11.16 17.43 21.52
C LYS A 239 12.52 17.17 20.87
N ILE A 240 12.96 15.94 20.83
CA ILE A 240 14.27 15.54 20.28
C ILE A 240 14.05 14.48 19.22
N CYS A 241 14.46 14.78 17.99
CA CYS A 241 14.46 13.85 16.88
C CYS A 241 15.90 13.69 16.34
N MET A 242 16.37 12.45 16.30
CA MET A 242 17.67 12.06 15.72
C MET A 242 17.44 11.70 14.25
N LEU A 243 17.97 12.51 13.31
CA LEU A 243 17.55 12.47 11.91
C LEU A 243 18.14 11.30 11.12
N GLN A 244 19.43 11.05 11.26
CA GLN A 244 20.10 10.11 10.38
C GLN A 244 20.13 8.72 11.00
N SER A 245 19.78 7.73 10.20
CA SER A 245 19.89 6.34 10.60
C SER A 245 20.14 5.43 9.42
N PHE A 246 20.92 4.39 9.66
CA PHE A 246 21.18 3.33 8.69
C PHE A 246 20.32 2.08 8.92
N HIS A 247 19.42 2.09 9.91
CA HIS A 247 18.60 0.92 10.23
C HIS A 247 17.48 0.70 9.21
N GLN A 248 16.96 1.78 8.60
CA GLN A 248 15.96 1.76 7.53
C GLN A 248 16.31 2.82 6.49
N ASN A 249 17.16 2.46 5.53
CA ASN A 249 17.63 3.37 4.48
C ASN A 249 16.54 3.73 3.47
N ALA A 250 15.71 2.75 3.13
CA ALA A 250 14.49 2.89 2.37
C ALA A 250 13.55 1.78 2.78
N GLU A 251 12.25 1.97 2.61
CA GLU A 251 11.27 0.94 2.92
C GLU A 251 10.21 0.84 1.83
N GLN A 252 9.98 -0.35 1.33
CA GLN A 252 9.00 -0.60 0.29
C GLN A 252 7.62 -0.82 0.89
N LEU A 253 6.68 0.03 0.49
CA LEU A 253 5.26 -0.19 0.73
C LEU A 253 4.67 -1.09 -0.36
N GLU A 254 3.47 -1.59 -0.10
CA GLU A 254 2.75 -2.44 -1.04
C GLU A 254 1.25 -2.22 -1.05
N ILE A 255 0.66 -2.41 -2.22
CA ILE A 255 -0.76 -2.68 -2.38
C ILE A 255 -0.92 -4.18 -2.57
N THR A 256 -1.66 -4.84 -1.69
CA THR A 256 -1.95 -6.27 -1.79
C THR A 256 -3.41 -6.51 -2.12
N PHE A 257 -3.66 -7.55 -2.93
CA PHE A 257 -4.98 -8.08 -3.21
C PHE A 257 -5.04 -9.54 -2.80
N ASN A 258 -6.19 -10.00 -2.34
CA ASN A 258 -6.47 -11.43 -2.31
C ASN A 258 -6.35 -11.99 -3.73
N LYS A 259 -5.54 -13.02 -3.92
CA LYS A 259 -5.16 -13.51 -5.24
C LYS A 259 -6.36 -14.03 -6.05
N THR A 260 -7.27 -14.75 -5.40
CA THR A 260 -8.47 -15.28 -6.06
C THR A 260 -9.37 -14.15 -6.55
N LYS A 261 -9.59 -13.13 -5.68
CA LYS A 261 -10.44 -11.98 -6.03
C LYS A 261 -9.80 -11.12 -7.12
N PHE A 262 -8.48 -10.90 -7.08
CA PHE A 262 -7.78 -10.16 -8.13
C PHE A 262 -7.87 -10.87 -9.49
N LYS A 263 -7.62 -12.18 -9.51
CA LYS A 263 -7.69 -12.98 -10.74
C LYS A 263 -9.10 -13.07 -11.34
N ALA A 264 -10.14 -12.90 -10.53
CA ALA A 264 -11.53 -12.87 -10.98
C ALA A 264 -11.92 -11.54 -11.67
N LEU A 265 -11.11 -10.47 -11.49
CA LEU A 265 -11.36 -9.20 -12.19
C LEU A 265 -11.16 -9.34 -13.69
N PRO A 266 -11.94 -8.62 -14.49
CA PRO A 266 -11.69 -8.49 -15.93
C PRO A 266 -10.24 -8.01 -16.20
N PRO A 267 -9.57 -8.51 -17.27
CA PRO A 267 -8.20 -8.11 -17.59
C PRO A 267 -8.00 -6.59 -17.72
N LYS A 268 -9.01 -5.88 -18.24
CA LYS A 268 -8.99 -4.41 -18.31
C LYS A 268 -8.87 -3.78 -16.92
N MET A 269 -9.59 -4.30 -15.91
CA MET A 269 -9.52 -3.78 -14.55
C MET A 269 -8.18 -4.10 -13.87
N GLN A 270 -7.64 -5.29 -14.13
CA GLN A 270 -6.29 -5.65 -13.65
C GLN A 270 -5.24 -4.66 -14.19
N ALA A 271 -5.27 -4.37 -15.48
CA ALA A 271 -4.35 -3.39 -16.11
C ALA A 271 -4.54 -1.96 -15.57
N ILE A 272 -5.78 -1.55 -15.29
CA ILE A 272 -6.07 -0.26 -14.66
C ILE A 272 -5.49 -0.20 -13.24
N ILE A 273 -5.61 -1.27 -12.45
CA ILE A 273 -5.03 -1.35 -11.11
C ILE A 273 -3.51 -1.19 -11.17
N GLU A 274 -2.84 -1.91 -12.08
CA GLU A 274 -1.38 -1.80 -12.28
C GLU A 274 -0.96 -0.37 -12.62
N GLY A 275 -1.65 0.27 -13.58
CA GLY A 275 -1.40 1.66 -13.94
C GLY A 275 -1.70 2.64 -12.80
N ALA A 276 -2.74 2.40 -12.02
CA ALA A 276 -3.08 3.23 -10.85
C ALA A 276 -2.01 3.11 -9.75
N VAL A 277 -1.49 1.92 -9.49
CA VAL A 277 -0.39 1.71 -8.52
C VAL A 277 0.83 2.54 -8.94
N GLU A 278 1.25 2.48 -10.20
CA GLU A 278 2.41 3.24 -10.68
C GLU A 278 2.18 4.76 -10.59
N ALA A 279 1.03 5.24 -11.04
CA ALA A 279 0.70 6.66 -11.01
C ALA A 279 0.59 7.20 -9.57
N CYS A 280 -0.06 6.47 -8.66
CA CYS A 280 -0.16 6.86 -7.27
C CYS A 280 1.18 6.75 -6.53
N SER A 281 2.02 5.75 -6.87
CA SER A 281 3.37 5.64 -6.31
C SER A 281 4.20 6.90 -6.60
N GLN A 282 4.12 7.41 -7.82
CA GLN A 282 4.84 8.62 -8.19
C GLN A 282 4.25 9.87 -7.50
N ASP A 283 2.93 10.01 -7.49
CA ASP A 283 2.25 11.13 -6.83
C ASP A 283 2.55 11.17 -5.32
N MET A 284 2.54 10.01 -4.66
CA MET A 284 2.92 9.87 -3.26
C MET A 284 4.35 10.37 -2.99
N GLN A 285 5.31 10.03 -3.86
CA GLN A 285 6.69 10.51 -3.69
C GLN A 285 6.76 12.04 -3.76
N TRP A 286 6.09 12.65 -4.72
CA TRP A 286 6.07 14.12 -4.86
C TRP A 286 5.41 14.79 -3.67
N LYS A 287 4.25 14.31 -3.25
CA LYS A 287 3.55 14.79 -2.05
C LYS A 287 4.40 14.63 -0.79
N ALA A 288 5.11 13.50 -0.65
CA ALA A 288 5.96 13.25 0.50
C ALA A 288 7.13 14.24 0.57
N ILE A 289 7.78 14.55 -0.55
CA ILE A 289 8.86 15.54 -0.61
C ILE A 289 8.35 16.92 -0.17
N ASP A 290 7.24 17.37 -0.74
CA ASP A 290 6.65 18.68 -0.43
C ASP A 290 6.22 18.78 1.03
N ARG A 291 5.36 17.87 1.48
CA ARG A 291 4.82 17.88 2.85
C ARG A 291 5.88 17.71 3.92
N ASN A 292 6.80 16.77 3.74
CA ASN A 292 7.89 16.57 4.70
C ASN A 292 8.77 17.80 4.85
N SER A 293 9.01 18.54 3.76
CA SER A 293 9.76 19.80 3.80
C SER A 293 9.05 20.86 4.65
N GLN A 294 7.74 21.01 4.46
CA GLN A 294 6.92 21.98 5.20
C GLN A 294 6.80 21.59 6.67
N ASP A 295 6.48 20.32 6.93
CA ASP A 295 6.29 19.83 8.29
C ASP A 295 7.60 19.78 9.08
N TYR A 296 8.75 19.53 8.43
CA TYR A 296 10.05 19.64 9.07
C TYR A 296 10.31 21.06 9.60
N ILE A 297 10.01 22.08 8.77
CA ILE A 297 10.13 23.48 9.18
C ILE A 297 9.15 23.78 10.33
N THR A 298 7.93 23.30 10.23
CA THR A 298 6.89 23.49 11.26
C THR A 298 7.29 22.84 12.60
N LEU A 299 7.80 21.60 12.56
CA LEU A 299 8.33 20.92 13.75
C LEU A 299 9.42 21.73 14.43
N GLN A 300 10.35 22.35 13.67
CA GLN A 300 11.39 23.20 14.24
C GLN A 300 10.87 24.51 14.80
N THR A 301 10.04 25.22 14.03
CA THR A 301 9.69 26.62 14.29
C THR A 301 8.49 26.76 15.22
N GLN A 302 7.46 25.94 15.07
CA GLN A 302 6.23 25.97 15.86
C GLN A 302 6.25 24.94 16.99
N ASP A 303 6.54 23.68 16.68
CA ASP A 303 6.50 22.60 17.66
C ASP A 303 7.77 22.51 18.51
N LYS A 304 8.79 23.33 18.22
CA LYS A 304 10.05 23.47 18.98
C LYS A 304 10.87 22.19 19.09
N VAL A 305 10.78 21.33 18.09
CA VAL A 305 11.58 20.10 18.01
C VAL A 305 13.03 20.46 17.69
N LYS A 306 13.96 19.82 18.41
CA LYS A 306 15.39 19.89 18.15
C LYS A 306 15.81 18.67 17.34
N PHE A 307 16.34 18.90 16.17
CA PHE A 307 16.85 17.85 15.30
C PHE A 307 18.36 17.71 15.47
N TYR A 308 18.81 16.49 15.61
CA TYR A 308 20.23 16.13 15.73
C TYR A 308 20.61 15.22 14.58
N LYS A 309 21.83 15.39 14.08
CA LYS A 309 22.45 14.44 13.15
C LYS A 309 23.27 13.45 13.96
N THR A 310 23.20 12.18 13.58
CA THR A 310 24.02 11.10 14.17
C THR A 310 25.35 11.00 13.48
#